data_a10797f73e117cd2af988dc5f1d5a14b
#
_entry.id   a10797f73e117cd2af988dc5f1d5a14b
#
_cell.length_a   1.000
_cell.length_b   1.000
_cell.length_c   1.000
_cell.angle_alpha   90.00
_cell.angle_beta   90.00
_cell.angle_gamma   90.00
#
_symmetry.space_group_name_H-M   'P 1'
#
loop_
_entity.id
_entity.type
_entity.pdbx_description
1 polymer ?
#
loop_
_entity_poly.entity_id
_entity_poly.type
_entity_poly.pdbx_seq_one_letter_code
_entity_poly.pdbx_strand_id
1 'polypeptide(L)'
;MPSVSHDSTNPIIPTTVLAMNYFNSLPLRLKLEQLSKCRFMDKSEFTNGVDKLKGKKVVILGCGAQGLNQGLNMRDSGLDISYALRADAIAQKRQSWVSATEHSFKVGTFEELIPTADLVLNLTPDKQHTPVINKVMPLMKIGACLAYSHGFNIVEEGMHIRKDLTVIMVAPKCPGTEVREEYKRGFGVPTLIAVHRENDPNGDGMEIAKAYAAATGGHRAGVLESSFVAEVKSDLMGEQTILCGMLQTGSVLCYDRMVALGIAPAYASKLIQHGWETISEGLKQGGITNMMDRLTNPAKIKTFQVAEELKSIMRPLFEKHMDDIMEGRFSAGMMQDWVNNDAKLLGWREETGKTAFELSSTEGAPAISEQEYYDHGIVMVAMIKAGVELCFETLVAAGVIDESAYYESLHEVPLIANLIGRKKLYEMNKVISDTAEYGCYLFSNAAVPLLQDFMAKADASIIGTGLKVKDNNVDDRELIAVNAAIRNHPVESIGQTLRLHMTAMKKVV
;
A
#
# COMPACT_ATOMS: atom_id res chain seq x y z
N MET A 1 3.92 -44.98 14.23
CA MET A 1 3.81 -43.50 14.15
C MET A 1 5.18 -42.94 14.50
N PRO A 2 5.94 -42.39 13.59
CA PRO A 2 7.19 -41.70 13.93
C PRO A 2 6.89 -40.21 14.13
N SER A 3 7.39 -39.69 15.23
CA SER A 3 7.36 -38.29 15.62
C SER A 3 8.20 -37.45 14.64
N VAL A 4 7.56 -36.44 14.00
CA VAL A 4 8.27 -35.42 13.22
C VAL A 4 8.73 -34.35 14.20
N SER A 5 10.01 -34.26 14.43
CA SER A 5 10.64 -33.16 15.13
C SER A 5 10.69 -31.95 14.22
N HIS A 6 9.95 -30.89 14.61
CA HIS A 6 10.08 -29.56 14.00
C HIS A 6 11.44 -28.96 14.42
N ASP A 7 12.38 -29.01 13.50
CA ASP A 7 13.64 -28.28 13.62
C ASP A 7 13.44 -26.87 13.06
N SER A 8 13.21 -25.92 13.97
CA SER A 8 13.03 -24.48 13.64
C SER A 8 14.41 -23.81 13.53
N THR A 9 15.19 -24.17 12.52
CA THR A 9 16.37 -23.39 12.16
C THR A 9 15.98 -22.34 11.14
N ASN A 10 15.71 -21.11 11.61
CA ASN A 10 15.70 -19.94 10.75
C ASN A 10 17.04 -19.87 10.01
N PRO A 11 17.06 -19.77 8.67
CA PRO A 11 18.31 -19.59 7.94
C PRO A 11 18.94 -18.26 8.36
N ILE A 12 20.15 -18.32 8.91
CA ILE A 12 20.98 -17.15 9.20
C ILE A 12 21.30 -16.49 7.84
N ILE A 13 20.65 -15.35 7.55
CA ILE A 13 20.97 -14.55 6.38
C ILE A 13 22.41 -14.04 6.54
N PRO A 14 23.30 -14.25 5.57
CA PRO A 14 24.66 -13.78 5.69
C PRO A 14 24.69 -12.27 5.92
N THR A 15 25.40 -11.81 6.93
CA THR A 15 25.56 -10.40 7.33
C THR A 15 26.07 -9.50 6.21
N THR A 16 26.62 -10.07 5.15
CA THR A 16 27.16 -9.37 3.99
C THR A 16 26.11 -8.74 3.07
N VAL A 17 24.86 -9.23 3.06
CA VAL A 17 23.77 -8.66 2.24
C VAL A 17 23.19 -7.41 2.90
N LEU A 18 23.19 -7.34 4.24
CA LEU A 18 22.73 -6.17 5.00
C LEU A 18 23.64 -4.93 4.81
N ALA A 19 24.88 -5.11 4.39
CA ALA A 19 25.85 -4.02 4.23
C ALA A 19 25.64 -3.15 2.97
N MET A 20 24.79 -3.56 2.03
CA MET A 20 24.61 -2.87 0.74
C MET A 20 23.38 -1.97 0.66
N ASN A 21 22.48 -2.00 1.63
CA ASN A 21 21.27 -1.18 1.70
C ASN A 21 21.67 0.29 1.95
N TYR A 22 21.18 1.22 1.10
CA TYR A 22 21.50 2.65 1.21
C TYR A 22 21.15 3.22 2.59
N PHE A 23 19.93 2.93 3.08
CA PHE A 23 19.49 3.41 4.39
C PHE A 23 20.44 2.97 5.50
N ASN A 24 20.85 1.70 5.51
CA ASN A 24 21.71 1.17 6.57
C ASN A 24 23.14 1.70 6.52
N SER A 25 23.59 2.17 5.36
CA SER A 25 24.88 2.85 5.20
C SER A 25 24.92 4.29 5.73
N LEU A 26 23.75 4.91 5.96
CA LEU A 26 23.66 6.30 6.40
C LEU A 26 24.06 6.44 7.89
N PRO A 27 24.73 7.55 8.26
CA PRO A 27 24.88 7.95 9.66
C PRO A 27 23.51 8.17 10.32
N LEU A 28 23.39 7.88 11.62
CA LEU A 28 22.14 7.97 12.39
C LEU A 28 21.39 9.28 12.18
N ARG A 29 22.11 10.41 12.19
CA ARG A 29 21.50 11.74 11.95
C ARG A 29 20.77 11.81 10.63
N LEU A 30 21.37 11.28 9.55
CA LEU A 30 20.76 11.29 8.21
C LEU A 30 19.61 10.28 8.10
N LYS A 31 19.69 9.14 8.80
CA LYS A 31 18.55 8.21 8.89
C LYS A 31 17.33 8.90 9.47
N LEU A 32 17.48 9.55 10.61
CA LEU A 32 16.39 10.26 11.30
C LEU A 32 15.87 11.44 10.47
N GLU A 33 16.78 12.24 9.86
CA GLU A 33 16.40 13.37 9.00
C GLU A 33 15.54 12.90 7.81
N GLN A 34 15.88 11.79 7.19
CA GLN A 34 15.14 11.27 6.03
C GLN A 34 13.83 10.59 6.45
N LEU A 35 13.82 9.81 7.55
CA LEU A 35 12.59 9.17 8.06
C LEU A 35 11.52 10.19 8.46
N SER A 36 11.93 11.27 9.10
CA SER A 36 11.02 12.31 9.59
C SER A 36 10.68 13.36 8.52
N LYS A 37 11.15 13.21 7.29
CA LYS A 37 10.87 14.18 6.24
C LYS A 37 9.48 13.98 5.65
N CYS A 38 8.55 14.82 6.08
CA CYS A 38 7.24 14.96 5.46
C CYS A 38 6.72 16.38 5.68
N ARG A 39 6.20 16.99 4.62
CA ARG A 39 5.56 18.29 4.66
C ARG A 39 4.40 18.31 3.68
N PHE A 40 3.21 18.62 4.15
CA PHE A 40 2.08 18.87 3.28
C PHE A 40 2.34 20.15 2.48
N MET A 41 2.24 20.06 1.16
CA MET A 41 2.51 21.19 0.26
C MET A 41 1.25 22.02 0.03
N ASP A 42 1.38 23.34 0.09
CA ASP A 42 0.27 24.25 -0.19
C ASP A 42 -0.07 24.24 -1.69
N LYS A 43 -1.34 24.41 -2.02
CA LYS A 43 -1.81 24.48 -3.41
C LYS A 43 -1.13 25.57 -4.23
N SER A 44 -0.76 26.69 -3.61
CA SER A 44 -0.05 27.78 -4.25
C SER A 44 1.32 27.38 -4.80
N GLU A 45 1.92 26.29 -4.27
CA GLU A 45 3.18 25.75 -4.79
C GLU A 45 3.04 25.04 -6.16
N PHE A 46 1.81 24.82 -6.61
CA PHE A 46 1.48 24.16 -7.89
C PHE A 46 0.90 25.10 -8.95
N THR A 47 1.01 26.42 -8.77
CA THR A 47 0.46 27.43 -9.70
C THR A 47 1.05 27.29 -11.11
N ASN A 48 2.29 26.84 -11.25
CA ASN A 48 2.95 26.61 -12.53
C ASN A 48 2.49 25.29 -13.21
N GLY A 49 1.67 24.46 -12.53
CA GLY A 49 1.14 23.23 -13.09
C GLY A 49 2.23 22.34 -13.70
N VAL A 50 2.10 22.03 -14.99
CA VAL A 50 3.03 21.17 -15.75
C VAL A 50 4.11 21.95 -16.52
N ASP A 51 4.24 23.26 -16.35
CA ASP A 51 5.07 24.12 -17.22
C ASP A 51 6.53 23.66 -17.28
N LYS A 52 7.09 23.16 -16.17
CA LYS A 52 8.47 22.65 -16.13
C LYS A 52 8.70 21.45 -17.07
N LEU A 53 7.64 20.72 -17.42
CA LEU A 53 7.69 19.55 -18.33
C LEU A 53 7.17 19.84 -19.74
N LYS A 54 6.60 21.01 -20.01
CA LYS A 54 6.15 21.38 -21.36
C LYS A 54 7.30 21.40 -22.35
N GLY A 55 7.10 20.77 -23.51
CA GLY A 55 8.10 20.64 -24.55
C GLY A 55 9.25 19.68 -24.22
N LYS A 56 9.21 19.02 -23.08
CA LYS A 56 10.16 17.98 -22.69
C LYS A 56 9.69 16.61 -23.21
N LYS A 57 10.66 15.76 -23.58
CA LYS A 57 10.38 14.37 -23.94
C LYS A 57 10.34 13.50 -22.69
N VAL A 58 9.20 12.94 -22.40
CA VAL A 58 8.98 12.01 -21.28
C VAL A 58 8.96 10.60 -21.83
N VAL A 59 9.83 9.74 -21.33
CA VAL A 59 9.90 8.34 -21.71
C VAL A 59 9.63 7.46 -20.50
N ILE A 60 8.63 6.59 -20.61
CA ILE A 60 8.22 5.65 -19.56
C ILE A 60 8.82 4.27 -19.86
N LEU A 61 9.44 3.67 -18.85
CA LEU A 61 9.90 2.28 -18.84
C LEU A 61 8.84 1.44 -18.14
N GLY A 62 8.28 0.46 -18.86
CA GLY A 62 7.19 -0.36 -18.36
C GLY A 62 5.80 0.24 -18.63
N CYS A 63 4.87 -0.63 -19.05
CA CYS A 63 3.48 -0.26 -19.33
C CYS A 63 2.53 -1.22 -18.59
N GLY A 64 2.76 -1.39 -17.28
CA GLY A 64 1.85 -2.03 -16.34
C GLY A 64 0.77 -1.06 -15.87
N ALA A 65 0.07 -1.39 -14.76
CA ALA A 65 -1.03 -0.56 -14.25
C ALA A 65 -0.59 0.88 -13.96
N GLN A 66 0.51 1.09 -13.23
CA GLN A 66 1.04 2.43 -12.96
C GLN A 66 1.53 3.10 -14.24
N GLY A 67 2.37 2.42 -15.03
CA GLY A 67 2.97 3.00 -16.23
C GLY A 67 1.94 3.49 -17.24
N LEU A 68 0.92 2.68 -17.55
CA LEU A 68 -0.14 3.05 -18.48
C LEU A 68 -0.96 4.24 -17.96
N ASN A 69 -1.45 4.15 -16.73
CA ASN A 69 -2.41 5.12 -16.22
C ASN A 69 -1.78 6.47 -15.90
N GLN A 70 -0.55 6.50 -15.39
CA GLN A 70 0.21 7.74 -15.25
C GLN A 70 0.53 8.35 -16.62
N GLY A 71 0.94 7.56 -17.61
CA GLY A 71 1.20 8.03 -18.97
C GLY A 71 -0.03 8.65 -19.64
N LEU A 72 -1.21 8.05 -19.45
CA LEU A 72 -2.48 8.60 -19.92
C LEU A 72 -2.80 9.96 -19.28
N ASN A 73 -2.62 10.09 -17.96
CA ASN A 73 -2.87 11.34 -17.25
C ASN A 73 -1.89 12.45 -17.71
N MET A 74 -0.60 12.11 -17.85
CA MET A 74 0.41 13.03 -18.31
C MET A 74 0.14 13.51 -19.76
N ARG A 75 -0.28 12.60 -20.65
CA ARG A 75 -0.68 12.96 -22.02
C ARG A 75 -1.90 13.87 -22.02
N ASP A 76 -2.92 13.56 -21.22
CA ASP A 76 -4.13 14.39 -21.12
C ASP A 76 -3.82 15.76 -20.48
N SER A 77 -2.70 15.87 -19.75
CA SER A 77 -2.15 17.13 -19.24
C SER A 77 -1.25 17.87 -20.25
N GLY A 78 -1.15 17.38 -21.48
CA GLY A 78 -0.46 18.04 -22.61
C GLY A 78 1.02 17.73 -22.72
N LEU A 79 1.52 16.64 -22.14
CA LEU A 79 2.92 16.23 -22.24
C LEU A 79 3.16 15.23 -23.38
N ASP A 80 4.38 15.24 -23.92
CA ASP A 80 4.86 14.32 -24.97
C ASP A 80 5.37 13.03 -24.34
N ILE A 81 4.57 11.95 -24.41
CA ILE A 81 4.82 10.67 -23.75
C ILE A 81 5.15 9.59 -24.79
N SER A 82 6.23 8.85 -24.51
CA SER A 82 6.63 7.66 -25.27
C SER A 82 6.96 6.51 -24.32
N TYR A 83 6.87 5.27 -24.79
CA TYR A 83 7.24 4.08 -24.02
C TYR A 83 8.48 3.43 -24.60
N ALA A 84 9.52 3.31 -23.78
CA ALA A 84 10.68 2.51 -24.13
C ALA A 84 10.54 1.11 -23.53
N LEU A 85 10.55 0.11 -24.41
CA LEU A 85 10.38 -1.29 -24.04
C LEU A 85 11.60 -2.11 -24.52
N ARG A 86 11.80 -3.27 -23.90
CA ARG A 86 12.82 -4.21 -24.36
C ARG A 86 12.50 -4.68 -25.79
N ALA A 87 13.52 -4.84 -26.61
CA ALA A 87 13.37 -5.26 -28.00
C ALA A 87 12.58 -6.59 -28.15
N ASP A 88 12.83 -7.55 -27.24
CA ASP A 88 12.10 -8.82 -27.20
C ASP A 88 10.60 -8.64 -26.86
N ALA A 89 10.27 -7.70 -25.98
CA ALA A 89 8.87 -7.40 -25.64
C ALA A 89 8.13 -6.75 -26.81
N ILE A 90 8.80 -5.93 -27.60
CA ILE A 90 8.25 -5.34 -28.83
C ILE A 90 8.08 -6.43 -29.90
N ALA A 91 9.11 -7.22 -30.17
CA ALA A 91 9.08 -8.29 -31.18
C ALA A 91 8.00 -9.34 -30.90
N GLN A 92 7.82 -9.72 -29.62
CA GLN A 92 6.83 -10.69 -29.19
C GLN A 92 5.45 -10.07 -28.92
N LYS A 93 5.28 -8.76 -29.09
CA LYS A 93 4.05 -8.01 -28.78
C LYS A 93 3.51 -8.35 -27.40
N ARG A 94 4.37 -8.32 -26.38
CA ARG A 94 3.96 -8.61 -25.01
C ARG A 94 2.93 -7.59 -24.53
N GLN A 95 2.25 -7.87 -23.41
CA GLN A 95 1.15 -7.05 -22.89
C GLN A 95 1.51 -5.56 -22.78
N SER A 96 2.74 -5.23 -22.35
CA SER A 96 3.20 -3.83 -22.28
C SER A 96 3.22 -3.12 -23.63
N TRP A 97 3.58 -3.83 -24.71
CA TRP A 97 3.53 -3.30 -26.07
C TRP A 97 2.08 -3.12 -26.53
N VAL A 98 1.22 -4.14 -26.30
CA VAL A 98 -0.21 -4.08 -26.63
C VAL A 98 -0.86 -2.90 -25.93
N SER A 99 -0.70 -2.78 -24.61
CA SER A 99 -1.29 -1.70 -23.81
C SER A 99 -0.88 -0.30 -24.28
N ALA A 100 0.40 -0.11 -24.62
CA ALA A 100 0.88 1.19 -25.10
C ALA A 100 0.33 1.53 -26.51
N THR A 101 0.34 0.56 -27.43
CA THR A 101 -0.07 0.78 -28.82
C THR A 101 -1.59 0.92 -28.98
N GLU A 102 -2.40 0.18 -28.23
CA GLU A 102 -3.86 0.33 -28.19
C GLU A 102 -4.29 1.74 -27.74
N HIS A 103 -3.48 2.38 -26.91
CA HIS A 103 -3.70 3.76 -26.48
C HIS A 103 -2.97 4.80 -27.36
N SER A 104 -2.46 4.38 -28.52
CA SER A 104 -1.81 5.27 -29.51
C SER A 104 -0.55 5.98 -29.00
N PHE A 105 0.17 5.38 -28.06
CA PHE A 105 1.47 5.89 -27.65
C PHE A 105 2.58 5.47 -28.62
N LYS A 106 3.59 6.32 -28.77
CA LYS A 106 4.81 5.96 -29.45
C LYS A 106 5.57 4.93 -28.61
N VAL A 107 5.96 3.82 -29.24
CA VAL A 107 6.77 2.76 -28.62
C VAL A 107 8.07 2.61 -29.40
N GLY A 108 9.19 2.44 -28.70
CA GLY A 108 10.50 2.16 -29.28
C GLY A 108 11.38 1.40 -28.28
N THR A 109 12.58 1.06 -28.71
CA THR A 109 13.58 0.43 -27.83
C THR A 109 14.24 1.44 -26.90
N PHE A 110 15.03 0.97 -25.96
CA PHE A 110 15.80 1.85 -25.07
C PHE A 110 16.78 2.70 -25.88
N GLU A 111 17.46 2.12 -26.85
CA GLU A 111 18.45 2.76 -27.70
C GLU A 111 17.85 3.86 -28.58
N GLU A 112 16.60 3.69 -29.01
CA GLU A 112 15.89 4.67 -29.87
C GLU A 112 15.36 5.88 -29.07
N LEU A 113 14.86 5.68 -27.85
CA LEU A 113 14.12 6.72 -27.16
C LEU A 113 14.90 7.40 -26.03
N ILE A 114 15.69 6.65 -25.25
CA ILE A 114 16.38 7.17 -24.06
C ILE A 114 17.39 8.27 -24.35
N PRO A 115 18.22 8.22 -25.43
CA PRO A 115 19.21 9.26 -25.67
C PRO A 115 18.64 10.67 -25.84
N THR A 116 17.36 10.78 -26.18
CA THR A 116 16.70 12.08 -26.40
C THR A 116 15.74 12.46 -25.27
N ALA A 117 15.53 11.58 -24.28
CA ALA A 117 14.63 11.82 -23.17
C ALA A 117 15.15 12.93 -22.22
N ASP A 118 14.27 13.81 -21.80
CA ASP A 118 14.53 14.79 -20.75
C ASP A 118 14.17 14.20 -19.36
N LEU A 119 13.11 13.39 -19.32
CA LEU A 119 12.62 12.70 -18.13
C LEU A 119 12.38 11.24 -18.49
N VAL A 120 12.99 10.34 -17.73
CA VAL A 120 12.80 8.89 -17.84
C VAL A 120 12.12 8.40 -16.58
N LEU A 121 10.94 7.79 -16.72
CA LEU A 121 10.17 7.23 -15.60
C LEU A 121 10.38 5.72 -15.55
N ASN A 122 10.96 5.22 -14.47
CA ASN A 122 11.03 3.78 -14.24
C ASN A 122 9.78 3.32 -13.48
N LEU A 123 8.83 2.77 -14.22
CA LEU A 123 7.56 2.21 -13.72
C LEU A 123 7.47 0.70 -14.02
N THR A 124 8.63 0.05 -14.05
CA THR A 124 8.73 -1.41 -14.08
C THR A 124 8.54 -1.99 -12.68
N PRO A 125 8.25 -3.28 -12.51
CA PRO A 125 8.26 -3.92 -11.20
C PRO A 125 9.63 -3.81 -10.52
N ASP A 126 9.66 -3.74 -9.18
CA ASP A 126 10.90 -3.54 -8.39
C ASP A 126 12.01 -4.52 -8.78
N LYS A 127 11.69 -5.79 -8.91
CA LYS A 127 12.60 -6.85 -9.37
C LYS A 127 13.32 -6.53 -10.70
N GLN A 128 12.71 -5.68 -11.53
CA GLN A 128 13.27 -5.30 -12.84
C GLN A 128 14.05 -3.98 -12.78
N HIS A 129 14.02 -3.24 -11.67
CA HIS A 129 14.63 -1.91 -11.60
C HIS A 129 16.12 -1.95 -11.88
N THR A 130 16.89 -2.71 -11.11
CA THR A 130 18.37 -2.77 -11.31
C THR A 130 18.77 -3.24 -12.71
N PRO A 131 18.26 -4.36 -13.28
CA PRO A 131 18.64 -4.75 -14.64
C PRO A 131 18.20 -3.75 -15.72
N VAL A 132 17.08 -3.06 -15.54
CA VAL A 132 16.61 -2.04 -16.48
C VAL A 132 17.48 -0.78 -16.38
N ILE A 133 17.71 -0.26 -15.18
CA ILE A 133 18.50 0.96 -14.96
C ILE A 133 19.95 0.77 -15.42
N ASN A 134 20.56 -0.39 -15.21
CA ASN A 134 21.91 -0.69 -15.72
C ASN A 134 22.00 -0.59 -17.26
N LYS A 135 20.93 -0.86 -17.98
CA LYS A 135 20.87 -0.72 -19.45
C LYS A 135 20.54 0.70 -19.89
N VAL A 136 19.63 1.37 -19.16
CA VAL A 136 19.06 2.67 -19.55
C VAL A 136 19.96 3.83 -19.14
N MET A 137 20.53 3.80 -17.93
CA MET A 137 21.33 4.89 -17.38
C MET A 137 22.51 5.31 -18.29
N PRO A 138 23.28 4.37 -18.90
CA PRO A 138 24.35 4.76 -19.83
C PRO A 138 23.86 5.49 -21.09
N LEU A 139 22.61 5.27 -21.51
CA LEU A 139 21.99 5.89 -22.68
C LEU A 139 21.42 7.27 -22.37
N MET A 140 21.17 7.61 -21.12
CA MET A 140 20.59 8.88 -20.71
C MET A 140 21.55 10.04 -21.00
N LYS A 141 21.03 11.12 -21.57
CA LYS A 141 21.82 12.33 -21.80
C LYS A 141 22.21 13.01 -20.47
N ILE A 142 23.29 13.77 -20.49
CA ILE A 142 23.75 14.58 -19.35
C ILE A 142 22.63 15.55 -18.94
N GLY A 143 22.38 15.68 -17.64
CA GLY A 143 21.38 16.58 -17.09
C GLY A 143 19.92 16.08 -17.23
N ALA A 144 19.70 14.85 -17.72
CA ALA A 144 18.36 14.25 -17.73
C ALA A 144 17.90 13.90 -16.31
N CYS A 145 16.59 13.74 -16.16
CA CYS A 145 15.97 13.32 -14.90
C CYS A 145 15.53 11.85 -14.98
N LEU A 146 15.83 11.08 -13.93
CA LEU A 146 15.32 9.74 -13.69
C LEU A 146 14.28 9.81 -12.57
N ALA A 147 13.09 9.28 -12.83
CA ALA A 147 12.00 9.28 -11.87
C ALA A 147 11.56 7.86 -11.50
N TYR A 148 11.16 7.70 -10.25
CA TYR A 148 10.57 6.48 -9.68
C TYR A 148 9.20 6.79 -9.10
N SER A 149 8.32 5.77 -8.99
CA SER A 149 7.08 5.85 -8.20
C SER A 149 7.18 5.08 -6.87
N HIS A 150 8.25 4.32 -6.66
CA HIS A 150 8.62 3.68 -5.41
C HIS A 150 10.15 3.65 -5.31
N GLY A 151 10.68 3.95 -4.13
CA GLY A 151 12.12 4.16 -3.96
C GLY A 151 12.95 2.90 -3.71
N PHE A 152 12.38 1.69 -3.80
CA PHE A 152 13.03 0.42 -3.43
C PHE A 152 14.43 0.25 -4.05
N ASN A 153 14.57 0.50 -5.33
CA ASN A 153 15.85 0.37 -6.05
C ASN A 153 16.98 1.24 -5.47
N ILE A 154 16.65 2.44 -5.02
CA ILE A 154 17.62 3.34 -4.38
C ILE A 154 17.89 2.92 -2.93
N VAL A 155 16.82 2.68 -2.16
CA VAL A 155 16.93 2.50 -0.70
C VAL A 155 17.33 1.09 -0.31
N GLU A 156 16.72 0.07 -0.91
CA GLU A 156 16.90 -1.33 -0.53
C GLU A 156 17.95 -2.05 -1.40
N GLU A 157 17.94 -1.86 -2.71
CA GLU A 157 18.95 -2.43 -3.59
C GLU A 157 20.26 -1.61 -3.60
N GLY A 158 20.24 -0.35 -3.10
CA GLY A 158 21.42 0.52 -3.04
C GLY A 158 21.94 0.94 -4.43
N MET A 159 21.05 1.10 -5.41
CA MET A 159 21.45 1.46 -6.77
C MET A 159 22.12 2.83 -6.82
N HIS A 160 23.35 2.86 -7.35
CA HIS A 160 24.09 4.10 -7.58
C HIS A 160 23.74 4.71 -8.93
N ILE A 161 23.26 5.95 -8.92
CA ILE A 161 22.94 6.69 -10.13
C ILE A 161 24.06 7.69 -10.47
N ARG A 162 24.32 7.88 -11.75
CA ARG A 162 25.28 8.87 -12.25
C ARG A 162 25.02 10.24 -11.64
N LYS A 163 26.08 10.94 -11.22
CA LYS A 163 25.98 12.24 -10.51
C LYS A 163 25.47 13.40 -11.37
N ASP A 164 25.51 13.27 -12.68
CA ASP A 164 25.01 14.25 -13.65
C ASP A 164 23.49 14.13 -13.90
N LEU A 165 22.82 13.12 -13.31
CA LEU A 165 21.40 12.93 -13.43
C LEU A 165 20.67 13.48 -12.19
N THR A 166 19.52 14.11 -12.40
CA THR A 166 18.56 14.40 -11.34
C THR A 166 17.74 13.15 -11.06
N VAL A 167 17.55 12.81 -9.79
CA VAL A 167 16.71 11.65 -9.38
C VAL A 167 15.57 12.11 -8.50
N ILE A 168 14.35 11.82 -8.93
CA ILE A 168 13.13 12.16 -8.21
C ILE A 168 12.26 10.95 -7.98
N MET A 169 11.35 11.06 -7.02
CA MET A 169 10.26 10.11 -6.80
C MET A 169 8.93 10.86 -6.81
N VAL A 170 7.95 10.29 -7.49
CA VAL A 170 6.56 10.73 -7.46
C VAL A 170 5.69 9.49 -7.26
N ALA A 171 5.24 9.29 -6.04
CA ALA A 171 4.53 8.09 -5.58
C ALA A 171 3.06 8.39 -5.32
N PRO A 172 2.16 8.12 -6.28
CA PRO A 172 0.72 8.18 -6.02
C PRO A 172 0.32 7.08 -5.02
N LYS A 173 -0.38 7.46 -3.94
CA LYS A 173 -0.79 6.53 -2.88
C LYS A 173 -2.11 5.84 -3.22
N CYS A 174 -2.06 5.00 -4.25
CA CYS A 174 -3.15 4.11 -4.66
C CYS A 174 -2.71 3.15 -5.79
N PRO A 175 -3.47 2.07 -6.05
CA PRO A 175 -3.28 1.22 -7.22
C PRO A 175 -3.35 2.01 -8.54
N GLY A 176 -2.58 1.59 -9.55
CA GLY A 176 -2.46 2.33 -10.80
C GLY A 176 -3.78 2.60 -11.54
N THR A 177 -4.76 1.71 -11.45
CA THR A 177 -6.10 1.91 -12.01
C THR A 177 -6.83 3.10 -11.39
N GLU A 178 -6.71 3.26 -10.08
CA GLU A 178 -7.36 4.34 -9.33
C GLU A 178 -6.72 5.71 -9.65
N VAL A 179 -5.40 5.74 -9.95
CA VAL A 179 -4.73 6.97 -10.44
C VAL A 179 -5.46 7.54 -11.65
N ARG A 180 -5.91 6.67 -12.57
CA ARG A 180 -6.63 7.08 -13.79
C ARG A 180 -8.08 7.49 -13.49
N GLU A 181 -8.78 6.69 -12.72
CA GLU A 181 -10.20 6.93 -12.47
C GLU A 181 -10.41 8.22 -11.66
N GLU A 182 -9.60 8.47 -10.63
CA GLU A 182 -9.69 9.71 -9.86
C GLU A 182 -9.25 10.94 -10.67
N TYR A 183 -8.28 10.78 -11.58
CA TYR A 183 -7.91 11.85 -12.50
C TYR A 183 -9.07 12.25 -13.42
N LYS A 184 -9.76 11.26 -14.03
CA LYS A 184 -10.95 11.51 -14.90
C LYS A 184 -12.09 12.17 -14.16
N ARG A 185 -12.28 11.84 -12.88
CA ARG A 185 -13.28 12.47 -12.01
C ARG A 185 -12.93 13.92 -11.65
N GLY A 186 -11.72 14.37 -12.00
CA GLY A 186 -11.23 15.72 -11.67
C GLY A 186 -10.63 15.82 -10.27
N PHE A 187 -10.46 14.71 -9.55
CA PHE A 187 -9.91 14.69 -8.20
C PHE A 187 -8.39 14.46 -8.21
N GLY A 188 -7.93 13.31 -8.53
CA GLY A 188 -6.56 12.87 -8.32
C GLY A 188 -6.42 12.07 -7.03
N VAL A 189 -5.19 11.66 -6.74
CA VAL A 189 -4.86 10.86 -5.55
C VAL A 189 -3.74 11.52 -4.76
N PRO A 190 -3.71 11.39 -3.42
CA PRO A 190 -2.59 11.86 -2.63
C PRO A 190 -1.27 11.31 -3.16
N THR A 191 -0.26 12.14 -3.19
CA THR A 191 1.01 11.81 -3.85
C THR A 191 2.18 12.26 -2.99
N LEU A 192 3.12 11.37 -2.70
CA LEU A 192 4.40 11.74 -2.12
C LEU A 192 5.38 12.11 -3.23
N ILE A 193 6.15 13.18 -3.01
CA ILE A 193 7.24 13.56 -3.90
C ILE A 193 8.54 13.71 -3.13
N ALA A 194 9.65 13.32 -3.76
CA ALA A 194 10.96 13.45 -3.18
C ALA A 194 12.02 13.70 -4.23
N VAL A 195 13.12 14.32 -3.83
CA VAL A 195 14.35 14.42 -4.60
C VAL A 195 15.44 13.62 -3.90
N HIS A 196 16.14 12.77 -4.62
CA HIS A 196 17.26 12.02 -4.07
C HIS A 196 18.40 12.99 -3.77
N ARG A 197 18.78 13.07 -2.50
CA ARG A 197 19.73 14.05 -1.99
C ARG A 197 21.04 14.13 -2.76
N GLU A 198 21.51 13.00 -3.25
CA GLU A 198 22.81 12.88 -3.90
C GLU A 198 22.77 13.14 -5.42
N ASN A 199 21.59 13.33 -5.98
CA ASN A 199 21.33 13.38 -7.42
C ASN A 199 20.38 14.53 -7.80
N ASP A 200 20.81 15.76 -7.58
CA ASP A 200 20.14 16.97 -8.05
C ASP A 200 21.18 18.04 -8.44
N PRO A 201 21.97 17.77 -9.50
CA PRO A 201 23.09 18.64 -9.87
C PRO A 201 22.69 20.06 -10.28
N ASN A 202 21.44 20.23 -10.76
CA ASN A 202 20.92 21.53 -11.20
C ASN A 202 20.07 22.23 -10.14
N GLY A 203 19.72 21.55 -9.04
CA GLY A 203 18.84 22.06 -7.99
C GLY A 203 17.38 22.25 -8.42
N ASP A 204 16.94 21.62 -9.50
CA ASP A 204 15.59 21.76 -10.05
C ASP A 204 14.71 20.50 -9.93
N GLY A 205 15.21 19.49 -9.23
CA GLY A 205 14.50 18.21 -9.04
C GLY A 205 13.12 18.39 -8.41
N MET A 206 12.96 19.27 -7.41
CA MET A 206 11.68 19.52 -6.77
C MET A 206 10.66 20.15 -7.74
N GLU A 207 11.10 21.07 -8.61
CA GLU A 207 10.20 21.67 -9.62
C GLU A 207 9.75 20.63 -10.66
N ILE A 208 10.65 19.70 -11.03
CA ILE A 208 10.29 18.59 -11.93
C ILE A 208 9.30 17.64 -11.23
N ALA A 209 9.52 17.30 -9.97
CA ALA A 209 8.62 16.43 -9.19
C ALA A 209 7.23 17.06 -9.01
N LYS A 210 7.15 18.36 -8.71
CA LYS A 210 5.88 19.10 -8.64
C LYS A 210 5.13 19.09 -9.97
N ALA A 211 5.82 19.35 -11.08
CA ALA A 211 5.20 19.32 -12.40
C ALA A 211 4.70 17.92 -12.78
N TYR A 212 5.43 16.88 -12.39
CA TYR A 212 4.99 15.50 -12.58
C TYR A 212 3.75 15.18 -11.72
N ALA A 213 3.75 15.52 -10.43
CA ALA A 213 2.58 15.35 -9.56
C ALA A 213 1.36 16.13 -10.08
N ALA A 214 1.58 17.32 -10.66
CA ALA A 214 0.53 18.08 -11.32
C ALA A 214 0.00 17.37 -12.57
N ALA A 215 0.88 16.81 -13.39
CA ALA A 215 0.52 16.10 -14.62
C ALA A 215 -0.30 14.83 -14.37
N THR A 216 -0.07 14.16 -13.24
CA THR A 216 -0.87 12.98 -12.83
C THR A 216 -2.11 13.33 -12.02
N GLY A 217 -2.30 14.59 -11.65
CA GLY A 217 -3.48 15.07 -10.91
C GLY A 217 -3.31 15.09 -9.39
N GLY A 218 -2.18 14.64 -8.85
CA GLY A 218 -1.93 14.55 -7.40
C GLY A 218 -2.11 15.87 -6.65
N HIS A 219 -1.74 17.01 -7.25
CA HIS A 219 -1.91 18.34 -6.66
C HIS A 219 -3.36 18.71 -6.31
N ARG A 220 -4.35 18.00 -6.86
CA ARG A 220 -5.78 18.22 -6.56
C ARG A 220 -6.19 17.54 -5.27
N ALA A 221 -5.60 16.38 -4.97
CA ALA A 221 -5.89 15.61 -3.77
C ALA A 221 -4.99 15.98 -2.59
N GLY A 222 -3.74 16.35 -2.87
CA GLY A 222 -2.73 16.73 -1.90
C GLY A 222 -1.38 16.13 -2.23
N VAL A 223 -0.32 16.91 -2.03
CA VAL A 223 1.05 16.46 -2.24
C VAL A 223 1.84 16.62 -0.96
N LEU A 224 2.63 15.61 -0.62
CA LEU A 224 3.53 15.62 0.50
C LEU A 224 4.98 15.57 0.00
N GLU A 225 5.77 16.57 0.37
CA GLU A 225 7.22 16.49 0.21
C GLU A 225 7.77 15.51 1.23
N SER A 226 8.45 14.48 0.77
CA SER A 226 8.97 13.38 1.58
C SER A 226 10.43 13.07 1.21
N SER A 227 10.92 11.91 1.58
CA SER A 227 12.20 11.36 1.14
C SER A 227 12.00 9.95 0.57
N PHE A 228 12.99 9.48 -0.20
CA PHE A 228 13.02 8.08 -0.66
C PHE A 228 12.98 7.09 0.51
N VAL A 229 13.68 7.42 1.59
CA VAL A 229 13.74 6.56 2.78
C VAL A 229 12.39 6.51 3.51
N ALA A 230 11.79 7.67 3.77
CA ALA A 230 10.50 7.71 4.48
C ALA A 230 9.43 6.96 3.70
N GLU A 231 9.34 7.20 2.40
CA GLU A 231 8.37 6.53 1.53
C GLU A 231 8.57 5.02 1.55
N VAL A 232 9.77 4.52 1.24
CA VAL A 232 10.01 3.07 1.15
C VAL A 232 9.77 2.36 2.49
N LYS A 233 10.25 2.93 3.60
CA LYS A 233 10.09 2.27 4.90
C LYS A 233 8.66 2.28 5.41
N SER A 234 7.90 3.35 5.17
CA SER A 234 6.49 3.42 5.57
C SER A 234 5.57 2.62 4.65
N ASP A 235 5.79 2.67 3.35
CA ASP A 235 5.04 1.94 2.34
C ASP A 235 5.17 0.41 2.55
N LEU A 236 6.41 -0.09 2.68
CA LEU A 236 6.64 -1.51 3.00
C LEU A 236 5.91 -1.95 4.28
N MET A 237 5.86 -1.11 5.32
CA MET A 237 5.18 -1.45 6.56
C MET A 237 3.66 -1.47 6.38
N GLY A 238 3.09 -0.45 5.72
CA GLY A 238 1.66 -0.36 5.46
C GLY A 238 1.14 -1.49 4.60
N GLU A 239 1.75 -1.69 3.42
CA GLU A 239 1.33 -2.72 2.46
C GLU A 239 1.38 -4.13 3.05
N GLN A 240 2.44 -4.47 3.77
CA GLN A 240 2.64 -5.81 4.29
C GLN A 240 1.73 -6.11 5.49
N THR A 241 1.44 -5.12 6.32
CA THR A 241 0.68 -5.29 7.55
C THR A 241 -0.81 -5.01 7.35
N ILE A 242 -1.27 -3.78 7.62
CA ILE A 242 -2.71 -3.48 7.64
C ILE A 242 -3.35 -3.52 6.25
N LEU A 243 -2.65 -3.04 5.20
CA LEU A 243 -3.27 -2.90 3.89
C LEU A 243 -3.58 -4.26 3.26
N CYS A 244 -2.64 -5.19 3.29
CA CYS A 244 -2.81 -6.51 2.70
C CYS A 244 -2.83 -7.65 3.72
N GLY A 245 -1.81 -7.75 4.58
CA GLY A 245 -1.59 -8.89 5.47
C GLY A 245 -2.70 -9.12 6.48
N MET A 246 -3.18 -8.08 7.18
CA MET A 246 -4.29 -8.19 8.14
C MET A 246 -5.62 -8.52 7.45
N LEU A 247 -5.90 -7.91 6.30
CA LEU A 247 -7.13 -8.18 5.56
C LEU A 247 -7.15 -9.62 5.02
N GLN A 248 -6.01 -10.11 4.53
CA GLN A 248 -5.86 -11.51 4.12
C GLN A 248 -6.03 -12.46 5.30
N THR A 249 -5.30 -12.23 6.39
CA THR A 249 -5.39 -13.03 7.62
C THR A 249 -6.82 -13.08 8.15
N GLY A 250 -7.46 -11.91 8.24
CA GLY A 250 -8.84 -11.79 8.69
C GLY A 250 -9.83 -12.49 7.76
N SER A 251 -9.64 -12.42 6.45
CA SER A 251 -10.50 -13.10 5.49
C SER A 251 -10.51 -14.60 5.69
N VAL A 252 -9.33 -15.21 5.80
CA VAL A 252 -9.20 -16.67 5.97
C VAL A 252 -9.76 -17.09 7.33
N LEU A 253 -9.29 -16.45 8.42
CA LEU A 253 -9.65 -16.86 9.77
C LEU A 253 -11.14 -16.63 10.11
N CYS A 254 -11.71 -15.51 9.68
CA CYS A 254 -13.14 -15.23 9.90
C CYS A 254 -14.02 -16.20 9.10
N TYR A 255 -13.65 -16.52 7.85
CA TYR A 255 -14.38 -17.48 7.04
C TYR A 255 -14.40 -18.87 7.70
N ASP A 256 -13.22 -19.39 8.03
CA ASP A 256 -13.07 -20.71 8.63
C ASP A 256 -13.83 -20.78 9.96
N ARG A 257 -13.77 -19.72 10.77
CA ARG A 257 -14.48 -19.66 12.04
C ARG A 257 -16.00 -19.66 11.86
N MET A 258 -16.53 -18.85 10.93
CA MET A 258 -17.99 -18.83 10.67
C MET A 258 -18.50 -20.18 10.20
N VAL A 259 -17.79 -20.84 9.30
CA VAL A 259 -18.16 -22.18 8.82
C VAL A 259 -18.12 -23.19 9.97
N ALA A 260 -17.08 -23.14 10.82
CA ALA A 260 -16.99 -24.00 12.02
C ALA A 260 -18.10 -23.76 13.03
N LEU A 261 -18.68 -22.55 13.08
CA LEU A 261 -19.86 -22.21 13.89
C LEU A 261 -21.20 -22.59 13.24
N GLY A 262 -21.19 -23.23 12.07
CA GLY A 262 -22.36 -23.65 11.33
C GLY A 262 -23.04 -22.58 10.50
N ILE A 263 -22.38 -21.45 10.28
CA ILE A 263 -22.86 -20.38 9.38
C ILE A 263 -22.70 -20.85 7.93
N ALA A 264 -23.70 -20.59 7.10
CA ALA A 264 -23.71 -21.02 5.70
C ALA A 264 -22.49 -20.46 4.94
N PRO A 265 -21.70 -21.29 4.23
CA PRO A 265 -20.49 -20.86 3.55
C PRO A 265 -20.67 -19.70 2.56
N ALA A 266 -21.80 -19.70 1.82
CA ALA A 266 -22.11 -18.63 0.88
C ALA A 266 -22.33 -17.27 1.58
N TYR A 267 -23.01 -17.28 2.74
CA TYR A 267 -23.18 -16.09 3.56
C TYR A 267 -21.84 -15.62 4.14
N ALA A 268 -21.05 -16.54 4.70
CA ALA A 268 -19.71 -16.23 5.23
C ALA A 268 -18.81 -15.61 4.15
N SER A 269 -18.80 -16.22 2.96
CA SER A 269 -18.04 -15.66 1.81
C SER A 269 -18.47 -14.24 1.48
N LYS A 270 -19.80 -13.99 1.38
CA LYS A 270 -20.35 -12.69 1.04
C LYS A 270 -20.07 -11.63 2.10
N LEU A 271 -20.26 -12.00 3.39
CA LEU A 271 -19.99 -11.11 4.52
C LEU A 271 -18.53 -10.64 4.51
N ILE A 272 -17.57 -11.53 4.26
CA ILE A 272 -16.17 -11.17 4.27
C ILE A 272 -15.78 -10.42 3.00
N GLN A 273 -16.11 -10.98 1.83
CA GLN A 273 -15.67 -10.40 0.56
C GLN A 273 -16.10 -8.93 0.40
N HIS A 274 -17.34 -8.60 0.75
CA HIS A 274 -17.88 -7.25 0.62
C HIS A 274 -17.86 -6.46 1.94
N GLY A 275 -17.64 -7.13 3.05
CA GLY A 275 -17.60 -6.48 4.37
C GLY A 275 -16.38 -5.58 4.53
N TRP A 276 -15.20 -6.00 4.07
CA TRP A 276 -14.01 -5.15 4.14
C TRP A 276 -14.21 -3.81 3.45
N GLU A 277 -14.78 -3.81 2.23
CA GLU A 277 -15.07 -2.59 1.47
C GLU A 277 -16.10 -1.72 2.20
N THR A 278 -17.22 -2.31 2.64
CA THR A 278 -18.29 -1.58 3.33
C THR A 278 -17.81 -0.95 4.63
N ILE A 279 -17.06 -1.69 5.44
CA ILE A 279 -16.54 -1.24 6.73
C ILE A 279 -15.48 -0.14 6.55
N SER A 280 -14.54 -0.36 5.63
CA SER A 280 -13.43 0.58 5.41
C SER A 280 -13.85 1.89 4.74
N GLU A 281 -15.00 1.94 4.06
CA GLU A 281 -15.56 3.21 3.55
C GLU A 281 -15.78 4.23 4.69
N GLY A 282 -16.07 3.74 5.90
CA GLY A 282 -16.13 4.56 7.11
C GLY A 282 -14.83 5.30 7.42
N LEU A 283 -13.67 4.66 7.18
CA LEU A 283 -12.35 5.29 7.36
C LEU A 283 -12.15 6.46 6.41
N LYS A 284 -12.49 6.27 5.15
CA LYS A 284 -12.35 7.29 4.09
C LYS A 284 -13.09 8.56 4.43
N GLN A 285 -14.30 8.45 4.99
CA GLN A 285 -15.17 9.58 5.26
C GLN A 285 -14.83 10.33 6.55
N GLY A 286 -14.27 9.67 7.56
CA GLY A 286 -14.04 10.30 8.86
C GLY A 286 -13.15 9.54 9.83
N GLY A 287 -12.30 8.65 9.33
CA GLY A 287 -11.34 7.91 10.15
C GLY A 287 -11.97 6.77 10.96
N ILE A 288 -11.22 6.29 11.95
CA ILE A 288 -11.68 5.23 12.86
C ILE A 288 -12.93 5.66 13.62
N THR A 289 -13.00 6.94 14.00
CA THR A 289 -14.19 7.49 14.68
C THR A 289 -15.45 7.26 13.87
N ASN A 290 -15.46 7.65 12.60
CA ASN A 290 -16.64 7.48 11.74
C ASN A 290 -16.96 6.01 11.46
N MET A 291 -15.96 5.16 11.29
CA MET A 291 -16.14 3.72 11.14
C MET A 291 -16.81 3.12 12.39
N MET A 292 -16.33 3.46 13.57
CA MET A 292 -16.85 2.96 14.84
C MET A 292 -18.23 3.56 15.20
N ASP A 293 -18.54 4.77 14.74
CA ASP A 293 -19.83 5.42 14.98
C ASP A 293 -20.98 4.80 14.17
N ARG A 294 -20.69 3.94 13.19
CA ARG A 294 -21.70 3.16 12.46
C ARG A 294 -22.18 1.91 13.21
N LEU A 295 -21.48 1.51 14.26
CA LEU A 295 -21.90 0.42 15.14
C LEU A 295 -22.95 0.88 16.14
N THR A 296 -23.85 -0.04 16.56
CA THR A 296 -24.67 0.19 17.75
C THR A 296 -23.78 0.36 19.00
N ASN A 297 -24.27 1.03 20.04
CA ASN A 297 -23.46 1.27 21.25
C ASN A 297 -22.90 -0.02 21.86
N PRO A 298 -23.68 -1.09 22.04
CA PRO A 298 -23.15 -2.38 22.53
C PRO A 298 -22.09 -2.96 21.60
N ALA A 299 -22.31 -2.91 20.29
CA ALA A 299 -21.37 -3.42 19.29
C ALA A 299 -20.07 -2.59 19.27
N LYS A 300 -20.17 -1.27 19.42
CA LYS A 300 -19.00 -0.37 19.50
C LYS A 300 -18.11 -0.70 20.70
N ILE A 301 -18.69 -0.84 21.89
CA ILE A 301 -17.95 -1.22 23.10
C ILE A 301 -17.30 -2.60 22.90
N LYS A 302 -18.07 -3.58 22.41
CA LYS A 302 -17.51 -4.91 22.15
C LYS A 302 -16.40 -4.89 21.11
N THR A 303 -16.57 -4.16 20.02
CA THR A 303 -15.54 -3.99 18.97
C THR A 303 -14.26 -3.37 19.53
N PHE A 304 -14.41 -2.34 20.38
CA PHE A 304 -13.27 -1.71 21.04
C PHE A 304 -12.50 -2.71 21.91
N GLN A 305 -13.19 -3.47 22.75
CA GLN A 305 -12.57 -4.49 23.59
C GLN A 305 -11.83 -5.56 22.76
N VAL A 306 -12.46 -6.04 21.69
CA VAL A 306 -11.86 -7.02 20.76
C VAL A 306 -10.63 -6.42 20.06
N ALA A 307 -10.70 -5.16 19.65
CA ALA A 307 -9.56 -4.48 19.03
C ALA A 307 -8.37 -4.34 19.97
N GLU A 308 -8.60 -4.01 21.25
CA GLU A 308 -7.52 -3.93 22.25
C GLU A 308 -6.88 -5.30 22.52
N GLU A 309 -7.68 -6.38 22.54
CA GLU A 309 -7.17 -7.75 22.65
C GLU A 309 -6.31 -8.09 21.42
N LEU A 310 -6.79 -7.80 20.21
CA LEU A 310 -6.04 -8.01 18.96
C LEU A 310 -4.73 -7.18 18.94
N LYS A 311 -4.77 -5.93 19.39
CA LYS A 311 -3.56 -5.10 19.52
C LYS A 311 -2.52 -5.75 20.43
N SER A 312 -2.95 -6.27 21.58
CA SER A 312 -2.06 -6.95 22.52
C SER A 312 -1.39 -8.19 21.90
N ILE A 313 -2.16 -8.99 21.15
CA ILE A 313 -1.64 -10.21 20.51
C ILE A 313 -0.68 -9.89 19.37
N MET A 314 -1.03 -8.88 18.55
CA MET A 314 -0.34 -8.60 17.27
C MET A 314 0.82 -7.62 17.39
N ARG A 315 0.89 -6.81 18.46
CA ARG A 315 1.94 -5.81 18.63
C ARG A 315 3.36 -6.36 18.43
N PRO A 316 3.77 -7.48 19.04
CA PRO A 316 5.13 -8.01 18.84
C PRO A 316 5.42 -8.37 17.38
N LEU A 317 4.41 -8.79 16.59
CA LEU A 317 4.58 -9.09 15.18
C LEU A 317 4.77 -7.80 14.35
N PHE A 318 3.98 -6.75 14.62
CA PHE A 318 4.14 -5.46 13.94
C PHE A 318 5.50 -4.84 14.21
N GLU A 319 5.93 -4.83 15.49
CA GLU A 319 7.25 -4.33 15.89
C GLU A 319 8.38 -5.11 15.21
N LYS A 320 8.32 -6.46 15.26
CA LYS A 320 9.30 -7.31 14.58
C LYS A 320 9.34 -7.05 13.07
N HIS A 321 8.18 -6.87 12.45
CA HIS A 321 8.09 -6.63 11.01
C HIS A 321 8.73 -5.31 10.63
N MET A 322 8.49 -4.25 11.41
CA MET A 322 9.16 -2.96 11.24
C MET A 322 10.67 -3.06 11.43
N ASP A 323 11.14 -3.79 12.45
CA ASP A 323 12.57 -4.05 12.65
C ASP A 323 13.19 -4.77 11.45
N ASP A 324 12.50 -5.78 10.88
CA ASP A 324 12.95 -6.49 9.69
C ASP A 324 13.04 -5.57 8.46
N ILE A 325 12.10 -4.61 8.32
CA ILE A 325 12.13 -3.59 7.27
C ILE A 325 13.29 -2.60 7.51
N MET A 326 13.42 -2.09 8.72
CA MET A 326 14.45 -1.08 9.06
C MET A 326 15.87 -1.65 8.92
N GLU A 327 16.07 -2.88 9.31
CA GLU A 327 17.38 -3.55 9.22
C GLU A 327 17.66 -4.13 7.82
N GLY A 328 16.67 -4.12 6.91
CA GLY A 328 16.80 -4.65 5.54
C GLY A 328 16.68 -6.17 5.45
N ARG A 329 16.30 -6.87 6.53
CA ARG A 329 16.10 -8.33 6.51
C ARG A 329 14.95 -8.74 5.60
N PHE A 330 13.85 -7.95 5.63
CA PHE A 330 12.72 -8.18 4.72
C PHE A 330 13.17 -8.14 3.26
N SER A 331 13.79 -7.02 2.86
CA SER A 331 14.22 -6.81 1.47
C SER A 331 15.26 -7.83 1.02
N ALA A 332 16.21 -8.18 1.90
CA ALA A 332 17.19 -9.23 1.62
C ALA A 332 16.54 -10.61 1.40
N GLY A 333 15.54 -10.96 2.23
CA GLY A 333 14.80 -12.22 2.10
C GLY A 333 14.01 -12.29 0.80
N MET A 334 13.36 -11.20 0.41
CA MET A 334 12.62 -11.11 -0.84
C MET A 334 13.55 -11.15 -2.06
N MET A 335 14.62 -10.36 -2.06
CA MET A 335 15.62 -10.40 -3.15
C MET A 335 16.25 -11.79 -3.31
N GLN A 336 16.46 -12.52 -2.20
CA GLN A 336 16.91 -13.91 -2.29
C GLN A 336 15.87 -14.82 -2.96
N ASP A 337 14.57 -14.57 -2.75
CA ASP A 337 13.50 -15.31 -3.44
C ASP A 337 13.49 -14.98 -4.94
N TRP A 338 13.76 -13.73 -5.33
CA TRP A 338 13.94 -13.37 -6.75
C TRP A 338 15.03 -14.21 -7.43
N VAL A 339 16.15 -14.41 -6.75
CA VAL A 339 17.26 -15.27 -7.25
C VAL A 339 16.79 -16.72 -7.38
N ASN A 340 15.88 -17.15 -6.52
CA ASN A 340 15.29 -18.50 -6.52
C ASN A 340 14.04 -18.61 -7.43
N ASN A 341 13.86 -17.70 -8.38
CA ASN A 341 12.74 -17.65 -9.32
C ASN A 341 11.37 -17.49 -8.63
N ASP A 342 11.29 -16.73 -7.56
CA ASP A 342 10.08 -16.42 -6.79
C ASP A 342 9.41 -17.69 -6.19
N ALA A 343 10.20 -18.69 -5.84
CA ALA A 343 9.69 -19.99 -5.42
C ALA A 343 8.78 -19.90 -4.18
N LYS A 344 9.12 -19.03 -3.21
CA LYS A 344 8.28 -18.81 -2.01
C LYS A 344 7.01 -18.04 -2.38
N LEU A 345 7.16 -16.94 -3.10
CA LEU A 345 6.03 -16.11 -3.54
C LEU A 345 4.99 -16.94 -4.30
N LEU A 346 5.45 -17.71 -5.28
CA LEU A 346 4.56 -18.54 -6.10
C LEU A 346 3.91 -19.68 -5.30
N GLY A 347 4.64 -20.26 -4.36
CA GLY A 347 4.11 -21.28 -3.44
C GLY A 347 2.98 -20.71 -2.56
N TRP A 348 3.19 -19.57 -1.92
CA TRP A 348 2.20 -18.90 -1.08
C TRP A 348 0.97 -18.43 -1.89
N ARG A 349 1.20 -17.95 -3.12
CA ARG A 349 0.11 -17.60 -4.06
C ARG A 349 -0.76 -18.82 -4.36
N GLU A 350 -0.14 -19.97 -4.64
CA GLU A 350 -0.86 -21.22 -4.87
C GLU A 350 -1.64 -21.67 -3.63
N GLU A 351 -1.05 -21.58 -2.44
CA GLU A 351 -1.72 -21.89 -1.17
C GLU A 351 -2.93 -20.98 -0.93
N THR A 352 -2.80 -19.68 -1.20
CA THR A 352 -3.91 -18.72 -1.09
C THR A 352 -5.07 -19.12 -2.00
N GLY A 353 -4.79 -19.52 -3.24
CA GLY A 353 -5.80 -20.00 -4.19
C GLY A 353 -6.54 -21.28 -3.75
N LYS A 354 -5.99 -22.01 -2.78
CA LYS A 354 -6.57 -23.25 -2.23
C LYS A 354 -7.33 -23.03 -0.92
N THR A 355 -7.32 -21.82 -0.35
CA THR A 355 -8.04 -21.54 0.91
C THR A 355 -9.55 -21.73 0.73
N ALA A 356 -10.23 -22.15 1.78
CA ALA A 356 -11.68 -22.38 1.73
C ALA A 356 -12.44 -21.08 1.39
N PHE A 357 -11.96 -19.93 1.87
CA PHE A 357 -12.54 -18.62 1.50
C PHE A 357 -12.40 -18.36 0.00
N GLU A 358 -11.22 -18.57 -0.58
CA GLU A 358 -10.99 -18.31 -2.02
C GLU A 358 -11.88 -19.21 -2.91
N LEU A 359 -12.01 -20.48 -2.55
CA LEU A 359 -12.83 -21.47 -3.28
C LEU A 359 -14.33 -21.33 -3.06
N SER A 360 -14.77 -20.58 -2.05
CA SER A 360 -16.18 -20.40 -1.73
C SER A 360 -16.89 -19.52 -2.77
N SER A 361 -18.23 -19.71 -2.90
CA SER A 361 -19.10 -18.86 -3.73
C SER A 361 -20.01 -18.00 -2.86
N THR A 362 -20.35 -16.82 -3.33
CA THR A 362 -21.40 -15.98 -2.73
C THR A 362 -22.80 -16.28 -3.32
N GLU A 363 -22.88 -17.18 -4.27
CA GLU A 363 -24.14 -17.55 -4.92
C GLU A 363 -25.12 -18.17 -3.93
N GLY A 364 -26.38 -17.74 -3.98
CA GLY A 364 -27.41 -18.17 -3.05
C GLY A 364 -27.38 -17.52 -1.67
N ALA A 365 -26.36 -16.66 -1.37
CA ALA A 365 -26.37 -15.91 -0.13
C ALA A 365 -27.48 -14.84 -0.12
N PRO A 366 -28.15 -14.61 1.03
CA PRO A 366 -29.12 -13.54 1.15
C PRO A 366 -28.47 -12.17 0.92
N ALA A 367 -29.30 -11.15 0.69
CA ALA A 367 -28.83 -9.76 0.71
C ALA A 367 -28.34 -9.43 2.14
N ILE A 368 -27.24 -8.70 2.22
CA ILE A 368 -26.67 -8.19 3.48
C ILE A 368 -26.77 -6.66 3.39
N SER A 369 -27.43 -6.06 4.37
CA SER A 369 -27.51 -4.59 4.45
C SER A 369 -26.19 -3.99 4.95
N GLU A 370 -25.97 -2.69 4.71
CA GLU A 370 -24.79 -1.99 5.21
C GLU A 370 -24.64 -2.17 6.73
N GLN A 371 -25.72 -2.03 7.49
CA GLN A 371 -25.70 -2.21 8.95
C GLN A 371 -25.32 -3.65 9.36
N GLU A 372 -25.80 -4.66 8.64
CA GLU A 372 -25.45 -6.04 8.93
C GLU A 372 -23.96 -6.34 8.71
N TYR A 373 -23.29 -5.69 7.75
CA TYR A 373 -21.84 -5.83 7.61
C TYR A 373 -21.09 -5.37 8.86
N TYR A 374 -21.58 -4.32 9.51
CA TYR A 374 -21.01 -3.84 10.78
C TYR A 374 -21.38 -4.75 11.95
N ASP A 375 -22.66 -5.03 12.12
CA ASP A 375 -23.16 -5.77 13.28
C ASP A 375 -22.71 -7.24 13.29
N HIS A 376 -22.61 -7.86 12.11
CA HIS A 376 -22.17 -9.25 11.96
C HIS A 376 -20.65 -9.37 11.76
N GLY A 377 -19.96 -8.28 11.48
CA GLY A 377 -18.52 -8.22 11.24
C GLY A 377 -17.71 -7.57 12.36
N ILE A 378 -18.13 -7.65 13.63
CA ILE A 378 -17.45 -7.02 14.78
C ILE A 378 -15.94 -7.33 14.78
N VAL A 379 -15.54 -8.60 14.56
CA VAL A 379 -14.11 -8.97 14.46
C VAL A 379 -13.43 -8.28 13.29
N MET A 380 -14.11 -8.11 12.16
CA MET A 380 -13.52 -7.43 10.99
C MET A 380 -13.30 -5.93 11.27
N VAL A 381 -14.29 -5.26 11.89
CA VAL A 381 -14.14 -3.85 12.33
C VAL A 381 -13.00 -3.72 13.34
N ALA A 382 -12.92 -4.65 14.29
CA ALA A 382 -11.86 -4.67 15.29
C ALA A 382 -10.47 -4.90 14.68
N MET A 383 -10.35 -5.77 13.68
CA MET A 383 -9.09 -6.00 12.94
C MET A 383 -8.63 -4.76 12.19
N ILE A 384 -9.54 -4.04 11.53
CA ILE A 384 -9.20 -2.77 10.87
C ILE A 384 -8.72 -1.75 11.91
N LYS A 385 -9.49 -1.54 13.00
CA LYS A 385 -9.09 -0.60 14.05
C LYS A 385 -7.71 -0.96 14.61
N ALA A 386 -7.54 -2.20 15.05
CA ALA A 386 -6.28 -2.67 15.64
C ALA A 386 -5.10 -2.56 14.68
N GLY A 387 -5.28 -2.98 13.43
CA GLY A 387 -4.22 -2.94 12.41
C GLY A 387 -3.82 -1.53 12.03
N VAL A 388 -4.77 -0.61 11.85
CA VAL A 388 -4.50 0.81 11.56
C VAL A 388 -3.72 1.45 12.70
N GLU A 389 -4.20 1.27 13.95
CA GLU A 389 -3.53 1.85 15.12
C GLU A 389 -2.12 1.26 15.33
N LEU A 390 -1.95 -0.06 15.23
CA LEU A 390 -0.65 -0.72 15.36
C LEU A 390 0.33 -0.28 14.27
N CYS A 391 -0.10 -0.21 13.02
CA CYS A 391 0.75 0.24 11.92
C CYS A 391 1.20 1.69 12.15
N PHE A 392 0.27 2.59 12.47
CA PHE A 392 0.56 3.98 12.77
C PHE A 392 1.53 4.12 13.94
N GLU A 393 1.23 3.50 15.09
CA GLU A 393 2.04 3.56 16.31
C GLU A 393 3.47 3.03 16.05
N THR A 394 3.59 1.93 15.30
CA THR A 394 4.88 1.31 14.99
C THR A 394 5.71 2.17 14.03
N LEU A 395 5.09 2.77 13.02
CA LEU A 395 5.74 3.71 12.10
C LEU A 395 6.27 4.93 12.84
N VAL A 396 5.45 5.53 13.70
CA VAL A 396 5.85 6.72 14.50
C VAL A 396 6.98 6.37 15.47
N ALA A 397 6.90 5.21 16.13
CA ALA A 397 7.96 4.74 17.02
C ALA A 397 9.29 4.51 16.28
N ALA A 398 9.25 4.14 15.00
CA ALA A 398 10.43 3.99 14.15
C ALA A 398 10.98 5.32 13.60
N GLY A 399 10.31 6.45 13.86
CA GLY A 399 10.74 7.80 13.48
C GLY A 399 10.11 8.33 12.19
N VAL A 400 9.10 7.66 11.67
CA VAL A 400 8.25 8.18 10.57
C VAL A 400 7.30 9.22 11.16
N ILE A 401 7.12 10.34 10.47
CA ILE A 401 6.23 11.40 10.93
C ILE A 401 4.75 11.03 10.77
N ASP A 402 3.90 11.60 11.60
CA ASP A 402 2.47 11.29 11.70
C ASP A 402 1.72 11.38 10.36
N GLU A 403 2.05 12.37 9.52
CA GLU A 403 1.44 12.53 8.20
C GLU A 403 1.70 11.34 7.27
N SER A 404 2.95 10.89 7.18
CA SER A 404 3.30 9.71 6.38
C SER A 404 2.69 8.45 6.99
N ALA A 405 2.78 8.29 8.31
CA ALA A 405 2.19 7.15 9.01
C ALA A 405 0.67 7.04 8.80
N TYR A 406 -0.05 8.17 8.75
CA TYR A 406 -1.50 8.21 8.46
C TYR A 406 -1.83 7.67 7.08
N TYR A 407 -1.10 8.11 6.04
CA TYR A 407 -1.37 7.64 4.67
C TYR A 407 -1.15 6.15 4.53
N GLU A 408 -0.05 5.64 5.08
CA GLU A 408 0.35 4.23 4.95
C GLU A 408 -0.43 3.28 5.88
N SER A 409 -1.08 3.79 6.92
CA SER A 409 -1.82 2.94 7.86
C SER A 409 -3.34 2.99 7.68
N LEU A 410 -3.91 4.14 7.26
CA LEU A 410 -5.36 4.33 7.24
C LEU A 410 -5.90 4.65 5.86
N HIS A 411 -5.24 5.57 5.14
CA HIS A 411 -5.82 6.16 3.93
C HIS A 411 -6.01 5.16 2.79
N GLU A 412 -5.10 4.20 2.65
CA GLU A 412 -5.11 3.22 1.56
C GLU A 412 -5.95 1.97 1.85
N VAL A 413 -6.33 1.71 3.10
CA VAL A 413 -7.13 0.51 3.48
C VAL A 413 -8.38 0.34 2.62
N PRO A 414 -9.21 1.37 2.33
CA PRO A 414 -10.40 1.22 1.51
C PRO A 414 -10.10 0.78 0.07
N LEU A 415 -8.93 1.12 -0.46
CA LEU A 415 -8.55 0.77 -1.83
C LEU A 415 -8.26 -0.73 -1.96
N ILE A 416 -7.54 -1.30 -1.02
CA ILE A 416 -7.25 -2.74 -0.97
C ILE A 416 -8.52 -3.52 -0.61
N ALA A 417 -9.31 -3.03 0.34
CA ALA A 417 -10.61 -3.63 0.69
C ALA A 417 -11.55 -3.72 -0.55
N ASN A 418 -11.58 -2.69 -1.39
CA ASN A 418 -12.31 -2.70 -2.66
C ASN A 418 -11.77 -3.74 -3.65
N LEU A 419 -10.44 -3.95 -3.70
CA LEU A 419 -9.86 -5.01 -4.53
C LEU A 419 -10.32 -6.40 -4.05
N ILE A 420 -10.34 -6.63 -2.73
CA ILE A 420 -10.86 -7.89 -2.15
C ILE A 420 -12.34 -8.07 -2.52
N GLY A 421 -13.15 -7.02 -2.42
CA GLY A 421 -14.56 -7.03 -2.80
C GLY A 421 -14.79 -7.49 -4.24
N ARG A 422 -13.95 -7.01 -5.15
CA ARG A 422 -14.05 -7.32 -6.59
C ARG A 422 -13.37 -8.62 -7.01
N LYS A 423 -12.28 -9.03 -6.34
CA LYS A 423 -11.34 -10.04 -6.85
C LYS A 423 -11.02 -11.16 -5.87
N LYS A 424 -11.45 -11.07 -4.60
CA LYS A 424 -10.97 -11.90 -3.49
C LYS A 424 -9.43 -11.79 -3.33
N LEU A 425 -8.82 -12.73 -2.61
CA LEU A 425 -7.42 -12.64 -2.18
C LEU A 425 -6.44 -12.99 -3.32
N TYR A 426 -6.70 -14.07 -4.05
CA TYR A 426 -5.78 -14.56 -5.06
C TYR A 426 -5.53 -13.55 -6.17
N GLU A 427 -6.60 -13.02 -6.76
CA GLU A 427 -6.48 -12.01 -7.83
C GLU A 427 -6.12 -10.62 -7.26
N MET A 428 -6.48 -10.27 -6.02
CA MET A 428 -6.03 -9.06 -5.36
C MET A 428 -4.50 -9.06 -5.27
N ASN A 429 -3.89 -10.12 -4.74
CA ASN A 429 -2.45 -10.24 -4.60
C ASN A 429 -1.71 -10.18 -5.96
N LYS A 430 -2.29 -10.73 -7.02
CA LYS A 430 -1.70 -10.66 -8.39
C LYS A 430 -1.72 -9.28 -9.04
N VAL A 431 -2.54 -8.36 -8.58
CA VAL A 431 -2.65 -7.02 -9.18
C VAL A 431 -1.95 -5.92 -8.39
N ILE A 432 -1.58 -6.18 -7.14
CA ILE A 432 -0.66 -5.34 -6.38
C ILE A 432 0.79 -5.61 -6.81
N SER A 433 1.77 -4.92 -6.20
CA SER A 433 3.18 -5.17 -6.50
C SER A 433 3.63 -6.55 -5.99
N ASP A 434 4.62 -7.17 -6.66
CA ASP A 434 5.22 -8.42 -6.15
C ASP A 434 5.84 -8.23 -4.76
N THR A 435 6.29 -7.02 -4.45
CA THR A 435 6.83 -6.63 -3.14
C THR A 435 5.75 -6.64 -2.06
N ALA A 436 4.61 -6.01 -2.34
CA ALA A 436 3.43 -6.02 -1.46
C ALA A 436 2.88 -7.43 -1.27
N GLU A 437 2.77 -8.20 -2.35
CA GLU A 437 2.30 -9.59 -2.30
C GLU A 437 3.20 -10.47 -1.42
N TYR A 438 4.53 -10.39 -1.63
CA TYR A 438 5.48 -11.15 -0.81
C TYR A 438 5.36 -10.80 0.68
N GLY A 439 5.26 -9.50 0.99
CA GLY A 439 5.09 -9.01 2.35
C GLY A 439 3.75 -9.40 2.97
N CYS A 440 2.66 -9.33 2.21
CA CYS A 440 1.32 -9.79 2.61
C CYS A 440 1.35 -11.25 3.06
N TYR A 441 1.93 -12.15 2.28
CA TYR A 441 2.02 -13.56 2.64
C TYR A 441 2.95 -13.81 3.82
N LEU A 442 4.10 -13.13 3.85
CA LEU A 442 5.05 -13.25 4.96
C LEU A 442 4.38 -12.87 6.29
N PHE A 443 3.66 -11.75 6.31
CA PHE A 443 2.93 -11.30 7.49
C PHE A 443 1.77 -12.24 7.84
N SER A 444 0.92 -12.60 6.88
CA SER A 444 -0.25 -13.45 7.11
C SER A 444 0.16 -14.83 7.65
N ASN A 445 1.21 -15.43 7.12
CA ASN A 445 1.73 -16.72 7.60
C ASN A 445 2.23 -16.67 9.06
N ALA A 446 2.73 -15.51 9.49
CA ALA A 446 3.11 -15.29 10.88
C ALA A 446 1.91 -14.95 11.79
N ALA A 447 0.92 -14.21 11.26
CA ALA A 447 -0.25 -13.75 12.01
C ALA A 447 -1.28 -14.86 12.28
N VAL A 448 -1.50 -15.75 11.32
CA VAL A 448 -2.50 -16.84 11.45
C VAL A 448 -2.27 -17.68 12.71
N PRO A 449 -1.06 -18.20 12.99
CA PRO A 449 -0.84 -18.98 14.23
C PRO A 449 -1.08 -18.19 15.52
N LEU A 450 -0.72 -16.89 15.53
CA LEU A 450 -0.89 -16.03 16.71
C LEU A 450 -2.36 -15.78 17.04
N LEU A 451 -3.21 -15.77 16.03
CA LEU A 451 -4.64 -15.49 16.18
C LEU A 451 -5.52 -16.74 16.35
N GLN A 452 -4.97 -17.96 16.27
CA GLN A 452 -5.74 -19.20 16.36
C GLN A 452 -6.52 -19.33 17.68
N ASP A 453 -5.88 -19.08 18.82
CA ASP A 453 -6.54 -19.16 20.13
C ASP A 453 -7.61 -18.08 20.33
N PHE A 454 -7.38 -16.88 19.81
CA PHE A 454 -8.37 -15.82 19.80
C PHE A 454 -9.59 -16.23 18.95
N MET A 455 -9.36 -16.68 17.72
CA MET A 455 -10.43 -17.09 16.82
C MET A 455 -11.19 -18.32 17.33
N ALA A 456 -10.52 -19.25 18.00
CA ALA A 456 -11.21 -20.41 18.62
C ALA A 456 -12.22 -19.99 19.68
N LYS A 457 -12.01 -18.87 20.38
CA LYS A 457 -12.93 -18.29 21.38
C LYS A 457 -14.00 -17.38 20.78
N ALA A 458 -13.81 -16.87 19.59
CA ALA A 458 -14.78 -16.01 18.91
C ALA A 458 -16.07 -16.80 18.66
N ASP A 459 -17.20 -16.29 19.12
CA ASP A 459 -18.51 -16.88 18.88
C ASP A 459 -19.26 -16.19 17.72
N ALA A 460 -20.40 -16.75 17.33
CA ALA A 460 -21.17 -16.22 16.21
C ALA A 460 -21.66 -14.77 16.43
N SER A 461 -21.75 -14.30 17.67
CA SER A 461 -22.26 -12.96 17.96
C SER A 461 -21.26 -11.87 17.56
N ILE A 462 -19.97 -12.15 17.55
CA ILE A 462 -18.94 -11.20 17.12
C ILE A 462 -18.47 -11.42 15.68
N ILE A 463 -18.81 -12.57 15.08
CA ILE A 463 -18.53 -12.82 13.66
C ILE A 463 -19.60 -13.74 13.07
N GLY A 464 -20.56 -13.15 12.36
CA GLY A 464 -21.56 -13.87 11.56
C GLY A 464 -23.01 -13.63 11.88
N THR A 465 -23.44 -13.38 13.13
CA THR A 465 -24.87 -13.20 13.49
C THR A 465 -25.20 -11.92 14.24
N GLY A 466 -24.20 -11.19 14.70
CA GLY A 466 -24.37 -9.98 15.51
C GLY A 466 -24.76 -10.23 16.96
N LEU A 467 -24.62 -9.21 17.79
CA LEU A 467 -24.96 -9.26 19.21
C LEU A 467 -26.47 -9.35 19.38
N LYS A 468 -26.93 -10.25 20.25
CA LYS A 468 -28.33 -10.36 20.66
C LYS A 468 -28.61 -9.33 21.77
N VAL A 469 -28.78 -8.09 21.39
CA VAL A 469 -29.12 -7.00 22.32
C VAL A 469 -30.59 -6.60 22.16
N LYS A 470 -31.26 -6.27 23.28
CA LYS A 470 -32.68 -5.89 23.27
C LYS A 470 -32.87 -4.43 22.84
N ASP A 471 -31.92 -3.61 23.16
CA ASP A 471 -31.90 -2.16 22.87
C ASP A 471 -30.48 -1.63 22.80
N ASN A 472 -30.34 -0.35 22.57
CA ASN A 472 -29.04 0.33 22.43
C ASN A 472 -28.46 0.84 23.78
N ASN A 473 -29.04 0.44 24.90
CA ASN A 473 -28.64 0.91 26.23
C ASN A 473 -27.34 0.23 26.67
N VAL A 474 -26.41 1.02 27.16
CA VAL A 474 -25.10 0.63 27.69
C VAL A 474 -24.76 1.47 28.91
N ASP A 475 -23.69 1.15 29.61
CA ASP A 475 -23.13 2.06 30.62
C ASP A 475 -22.57 3.32 29.92
N ASP A 476 -23.15 4.49 30.23
CA ASP A 476 -22.74 5.76 29.65
C ASP A 476 -21.26 6.08 29.91
N ARG A 477 -20.73 5.69 31.08
CA ARG A 477 -19.33 5.92 31.45
C ARG A 477 -18.39 5.11 30.57
N GLU A 478 -18.75 3.85 30.31
CA GLU A 478 -17.97 2.98 29.42
C GLU A 478 -18.01 3.50 27.99
N LEU A 479 -19.17 3.89 27.49
CA LEU A 479 -19.31 4.45 26.14
C LEU A 479 -18.52 5.76 25.99
N ILE A 480 -18.58 6.64 26.98
CA ILE A 480 -17.80 7.90 26.99
C ILE A 480 -16.30 7.59 26.96
N ALA A 481 -15.84 6.64 27.77
CA ALA A 481 -14.43 6.24 27.80
C ALA A 481 -13.97 5.66 26.46
N VAL A 482 -14.76 4.78 25.84
CA VAL A 482 -14.48 4.20 24.52
C VAL A 482 -14.41 5.30 23.45
N ASN A 483 -15.39 6.19 23.40
CA ASN A 483 -15.40 7.29 22.45
C ASN A 483 -14.21 8.22 22.63
N ALA A 484 -13.82 8.51 23.88
CA ALA A 484 -12.64 9.33 24.16
C ALA A 484 -11.34 8.64 23.72
N ALA A 485 -11.20 7.34 24.00
CA ALA A 485 -10.03 6.57 23.59
C ALA A 485 -9.86 6.54 22.06
N ILE A 486 -10.95 6.35 21.30
CA ILE A 486 -10.93 6.39 19.83
C ILE A 486 -10.51 7.77 19.34
N ARG A 487 -11.21 8.83 19.76
CA ARG A 487 -11.02 10.20 19.26
C ARG A 487 -9.68 10.80 19.61
N ASN A 488 -9.11 10.42 20.75
CA ASN A 488 -7.82 10.93 21.21
C ASN A 488 -6.62 10.17 20.65
N HIS A 489 -6.84 9.11 19.87
CA HIS A 489 -5.72 8.42 19.23
C HIS A 489 -5.03 9.36 18.24
N PRO A 490 -3.67 9.41 18.21
CA PRO A 490 -2.93 10.34 17.34
C PRO A 490 -3.30 10.22 15.85
N VAL A 491 -3.61 9.02 15.34
CA VAL A 491 -4.05 8.82 13.95
C VAL A 491 -5.34 9.59 13.63
N GLU A 492 -6.25 9.75 14.59
CA GLU A 492 -7.48 10.54 14.41
C GLU A 492 -7.19 12.03 14.36
N SER A 493 -6.30 12.51 15.25
CA SER A 493 -5.92 13.92 15.32
C SER A 493 -5.25 14.39 14.03
N ILE A 494 -4.25 13.65 13.56
CA ILE A 494 -3.57 14.00 12.30
C ILE A 494 -4.52 13.81 11.11
N GLY A 495 -5.35 12.76 11.12
CA GLY A 495 -6.34 12.49 10.07
C GLY A 495 -7.36 13.62 9.90
N GLN A 496 -7.83 14.25 10.98
CA GLN A 496 -8.70 15.42 10.90
C GLN A 496 -8.01 16.58 10.16
N THR A 497 -6.75 16.86 10.50
CA THR A 497 -5.97 17.91 9.86
C THR A 497 -5.76 17.63 8.38
N LEU A 498 -5.35 16.42 8.01
CA LEU A 498 -5.09 16.06 6.63
C LEU A 498 -6.34 16.06 5.76
N ARG A 499 -7.46 15.56 6.27
CA ARG A 499 -8.76 15.57 5.56
C ARG A 499 -9.26 16.98 5.25
N LEU A 500 -8.95 17.99 6.07
CA LEU A 500 -9.29 19.40 5.76
C LEU A 500 -8.53 19.91 4.52
N HIS A 501 -7.35 19.40 4.26
CA HIS A 501 -6.53 19.76 3.11
C HIS A 501 -6.84 18.93 1.84
N MET A 502 -7.51 17.79 1.97
CA MET A 502 -7.95 16.94 0.86
C MET A 502 -9.24 17.50 0.23
N THR A 503 -9.11 18.52 -0.61
CA THR A 503 -10.24 19.29 -1.16
C THR A 503 -11.13 18.53 -2.14
N ALA A 504 -10.71 17.35 -2.56
CA ALA A 504 -11.47 16.48 -3.46
C ALA A 504 -12.41 15.50 -2.72
N MET A 505 -12.31 15.37 -1.41
CA MET A 505 -13.27 14.56 -0.66
C MET A 505 -14.62 15.28 -0.63
N LYS A 506 -15.68 14.62 -1.16
CA LYS A 506 -17.05 15.14 -1.02
C LYS A 506 -17.32 15.35 0.46
N LYS A 507 -17.75 16.58 0.81
CA LYS A 507 -18.37 16.80 2.11
C LYS A 507 -19.57 15.87 2.20
N VAL A 508 -19.56 14.96 3.17
CA VAL A 508 -20.75 14.21 3.53
C VAL A 508 -21.75 15.27 4.07
N VAL A 509 -22.83 15.46 3.34
CA VAL A 509 -23.94 16.34 3.74
C VAL A 509 -24.83 15.55 4.67
#